data_64860d9f2d9821694a5de1e848053e5a
#
_entry.id   64860d9f2d9821694a5de1e848053e5a
#
_cell.length_a   1.000
_cell.length_b   1.000
_cell.length_c   1.000
_cell.angle_alpha   90.00
_cell.angle_beta   90.00
_cell.angle_gamma   90.00
#
_symmetry.space_group_name_H-M   'P 1'
#
loop_
_entity.id
_entity.type
_entity.pdbx_description
1 polymer ?
#
loop_
_entity_poly.entity_id
_entity_poly.type
_entity_poly.pdbx_seq_one_letter_code
_entity_poly.pdbx_strand_id
1 'polypeptide(L)'
;MFRYVRHAQLDRPQWDALITEAPNGIIYALSWYLDMVAPGWAALVKEEAGRYVAVLPLPVRRKFGFTYLKQPLLTQQLGLFYAASAPPTRADWQQVGALLRRHFRFITRYAFNTGNGDALAGPEFSPQLFTTYHLALRPPYAELQAGYTANRRWRLNQARRRGLAIEPSTDIERLIRLFRENTVEKIYGGVGEEAYHLLRALYAAASQRGLAALWQARPPGGEVGAMILLFRFKKQLIYLFSAADAAAKKAGAISLLLDAVVQAHAGQDLWLDFEAPPAEGVVQFYRSFGPVAAPFAAISLNRLPWPVRQLKAARTALVRRLGPATGPGPA
;
A
#
# COMPACT_ATOMS: atom_id res chain seq x y z
N MET A 1 18.11 22.81 2.74
CA MET A 1 18.64 21.76 3.63
C MET A 1 17.48 21.09 4.35
N PHE A 2 17.50 19.74 4.50
CA PHE A 2 16.46 19.03 5.26
C PHE A 2 16.58 19.25 6.77
N ARG A 3 15.44 19.35 7.46
CA ARG A 3 15.36 19.37 8.92
C ARG A 3 14.33 18.35 9.42
N TYR A 4 14.55 17.81 10.63
CA TYR A 4 13.57 16.96 11.30
C TYR A 4 12.49 17.83 11.94
N VAL A 5 11.23 17.56 11.65
CA VAL A 5 10.07 18.29 12.14
C VAL A 5 9.15 17.32 12.89
N ARG A 6 8.78 17.69 14.13
CA ARG A 6 7.83 16.91 14.92
C ARG A 6 6.41 17.17 14.44
N HIS A 7 5.52 16.22 14.65
CA HIS A 7 4.11 16.28 14.26
C HIS A 7 3.42 17.62 14.58
N ALA A 8 3.56 18.11 15.81
CA ALA A 8 2.93 19.37 16.25
C ALA A 8 3.48 20.64 15.57
N GLN A 9 4.59 20.54 14.87
CA GLN A 9 5.28 21.66 14.20
C GLN A 9 5.09 21.63 12.68
N LEU A 10 4.39 20.61 12.15
CA LEU A 10 4.14 20.46 10.72
C LEU A 10 3.04 21.44 10.28
N ASP A 11 3.32 22.17 9.22
CA ASP A 11 2.33 22.92 8.46
C ASP A 11 1.59 21.95 7.54
N ARG A 12 0.44 21.43 7.98
CA ARG A 12 -0.33 20.43 7.25
C ARG A 12 -0.91 20.96 5.93
N PRO A 13 -1.43 22.18 5.85
CA PRO A 13 -1.83 22.77 4.57
C PRO A 13 -0.71 22.80 3.56
N GLN A 14 0.50 23.26 3.91
CA GLN A 14 1.66 23.23 3.00
C GLN A 14 2.08 21.80 2.66
N TRP A 15 2.03 20.89 3.63
CA TRP A 15 2.31 19.47 3.43
C TRP A 15 1.38 18.85 2.37
N ASP A 16 0.06 18.98 2.55
CA ASP A 16 -0.93 18.39 1.66
C ASP A 16 -0.93 19.05 0.27
N ALA A 17 -0.66 20.36 0.20
CA ALA A 17 -0.46 21.06 -1.07
C ALA A 17 0.73 20.46 -1.84
N LEU A 18 1.89 20.29 -1.18
CA LEU A 18 3.04 19.66 -1.82
C LEU A 18 2.74 18.23 -2.27
N ILE A 19 2.12 17.39 -1.42
CA ILE A 19 1.78 16.00 -1.81
C ILE A 19 0.83 15.99 -3.01
N THR A 20 -0.12 16.91 -3.07
CA THR A 20 -1.06 17.03 -4.19
C THR A 20 -0.38 17.45 -5.48
N GLU A 21 0.60 18.35 -5.42
CA GLU A 21 1.34 18.86 -6.59
C GLU A 21 2.50 17.93 -7.00
N ALA A 22 3.13 17.24 -6.05
CA ALA A 22 4.29 16.39 -6.29
C ALA A 22 4.05 15.38 -7.42
N PRO A 23 4.98 15.21 -8.39
CA PRO A 23 4.81 14.24 -9.48
C PRO A 23 4.65 12.79 -8.98
N ASN A 24 5.25 12.48 -7.83
CA ASN A 24 5.17 11.19 -7.17
C ASN A 24 4.25 11.18 -5.94
N GLY A 25 3.33 12.17 -5.84
CA GLY A 25 2.36 12.25 -4.74
C GLY A 25 1.41 11.04 -4.72
N ILE A 26 1.17 10.51 -3.53
CA ILE A 26 0.38 9.30 -3.27
C ILE A 26 -0.52 9.53 -2.06
N ILE A 27 -1.70 8.92 -2.05
CA ILE A 27 -2.70 9.10 -0.97
C ILE A 27 -2.14 8.81 0.43
N TYR A 28 -1.23 7.85 0.54
CA TYR A 28 -0.61 7.43 1.81
C TYR A 28 0.21 8.52 2.49
N ALA A 29 0.63 9.53 1.74
CA ALA A 29 1.41 10.65 2.25
C ALA A 29 0.57 11.86 2.65
N LEU A 30 -0.74 11.88 2.39
CA LEU A 30 -1.60 12.94 2.87
C LEU A 30 -1.65 12.98 4.40
N SER A 31 -1.68 14.17 4.98
CA SER A 31 -1.60 14.35 6.43
C SER A 31 -2.70 13.61 7.18
N TRP A 32 -3.95 13.66 6.69
CA TRP A 32 -5.07 12.95 7.29
C TRP A 32 -4.89 11.43 7.28
N TYR A 33 -4.28 10.87 6.21
CA TYR A 33 -4.00 9.45 6.12
C TYR A 33 -2.92 9.05 7.12
N LEU A 34 -1.82 9.81 7.17
CA LEU A 34 -0.72 9.59 8.10
C LEU A 34 -1.17 9.70 9.57
N ASP A 35 -2.08 10.63 9.88
CA ASP A 35 -2.64 10.77 11.23
C ASP A 35 -3.37 9.51 11.69
N MET A 36 -4.02 8.79 10.78
CA MET A 36 -4.72 7.53 11.08
C MET A 36 -3.77 6.35 11.20
N VAL A 37 -2.86 6.17 10.23
CA VAL A 37 -2.00 4.97 10.17
C VAL A 37 -0.77 5.06 11.07
N ALA A 38 -0.33 6.26 11.41
CA ALA A 38 0.87 6.52 12.21
C ALA A 38 0.70 7.74 13.15
N PRO A 39 -0.26 7.74 14.09
CA PRO A 39 -0.48 8.87 14.98
C PRO A 39 0.81 9.39 15.60
N GLY A 40 1.02 10.71 15.56
CA GLY A 40 2.25 11.33 16.05
C GLY A 40 3.46 11.15 15.13
N TRP A 41 3.25 10.85 13.85
CA TRP A 41 4.32 10.80 12.85
C TRP A 41 5.15 12.09 12.83
N ALA A 42 6.38 12.02 12.34
CA ALA A 42 7.26 13.16 12.14
C ALA A 42 7.65 13.24 10.65
N ALA A 43 8.46 14.21 10.29
CA ALA A 43 8.91 14.34 8.91
C ALA A 43 10.35 14.85 8.81
N LEU A 44 11.00 14.57 7.67
CA LEU A 44 12.06 15.42 7.17
C LEU A 44 11.46 16.39 6.17
N VAL A 45 11.78 17.67 6.31
CA VAL A 45 11.24 18.74 5.50
C VAL A 45 12.39 19.57 4.93
N LYS A 46 12.37 19.80 3.62
CA LYS A 46 13.19 20.79 2.92
C LYS A 46 12.29 21.96 2.55
N GLU A 47 12.71 23.15 2.94
CA GLU A 47 11.98 24.38 2.75
C GLU A 47 12.82 25.37 1.95
N GLU A 48 12.22 26.08 1.02
CA GLU A 48 12.81 27.15 0.23
C GLU A 48 11.81 28.31 0.14
N ALA A 49 12.28 29.51 0.44
CA ALA A 49 11.45 30.72 0.47
C ALA A 49 10.14 30.56 1.27
N GLY A 50 10.20 29.88 2.44
CA GLY A 50 9.04 29.67 3.32
C GLY A 50 8.05 28.60 2.85
N ARG A 51 8.37 27.83 1.79
CA ARG A 51 7.50 26.78 1.25
C ARG A 51 8.17 25.41 1.33
N TYR A 52 7.39 24.37 1.61
CA TYR A 52 7.87 23.00 1.53
C TYR A 52 8.12 22.61 0.06
N VAL A 53 9.36 22.27 -0.25
CA VAL A 53 9.75 21.82 -1.61
C VAL A 53 10.05 20.33 -1.67
N ALA A 54 10.41 19.70 -0.53
CA ALA A 54 10.50 18.25 -0.44
C ALA A 54 10.21 17.78 0.99
N VAL A 55 9.51 16.66 1.11
CA VAL A 55 9.10 16.09 2.40
C VAL A 55 9.21 14.57 2.41
N LEU A 56 9.59 14.00 3.56
CA LEU A 56 9.63 12.57 3.80
C LEU A 56 8.90 12.26 5.10
N PRO A 57 7.72 11.60 5.06
CA PRO A 57 6.98 11.23 6.25
C PRO A 57 7.73 10.15 7.04
N LEU A 58 7.72 10.27 8.35
CA LEU A 58 8.38 9.36 9.26
C LEU A 58 7.35 8.71 10.20
N PRO A 59 6.88 7.48 9.92
CA PRO A 59 5.93 6.76 10.76
C PRO A 59 6.60 6.27 12.04
N VAL A 60 6.79 7.19 12.98
CA VAL A 60 7.48 7.00 14.24
C VAL A 60 6.69 6.10 15.17
N ARG A 61 7.36 5.16 15.80
CA ARG A 61 6.84 4.32 16.88
C ARG A 61 7.76 4.40 18.09
N ARG A 62 7.16 4.24 19.27
CA ARG A 62 7.90 4.21 20.54
C ARG A 62 7.59 2.91 21.28
N LYS A 63 8.64 2.25 21.77
CA LYS A 63 8.50 1.04 22.58
C LYS A 63 9.71 0.90 23.50
N PHE A 64 9.46 0.67 24.80
CA PHE A 64 10.52 0.51 25.81
C PHE A 64 11.57 1.64 25.78
N GLY A 65 11.11 2.91 25.66
CA GLY A 65 12.00 4.08 25.59
C GLY A 65 12.70 4.29 24.25
N PHE A 66 12.63 3.33 23.31
CA PHE A 66 13.26 3.46 21.99
C PHE A 66 12.28 4.00 20.95
N THR A 67 12.78 4.94 20.17
CA THR A 67 12.08 5.48 18.99
C THR A 67 12.58 4.75 17.75
N TYR A 68 11.66 4.29 16.89
CA TYR A 68 11.99 3.55 15.69
C TYR A 68 10.98 3.83 14.56
N LEU A 69 11.36 3.52 13.31
CA LEU A 69 10.42 3.58 12.19
C LEU A 69 9.87 2.20 11.87
N LYS A 70 8.58 2.18 11.55
CA LYS A 70 7.87 1.00 11.08
C LYS A 70 6.87 1.39 10.01
N GLN A 71 6.92 0.74 8.84
CA GLN A 71 5.91 0.89 7.81
C GLN A 71 4.52 0.65 8.40
N PRO A 72 3.55 1.57 8.23
CA PRO A 72 2.21 1.40 8.76
C PRO A 72 1.43 0.29 8.05
N LEU A 73 0.39 -0.22 8.70
CA LEU A 73 -0.60 -1.07 8.03
C LEU A 73 -1.34 -0.26 6.95
N LEU A 74 -1.85 -0.95 5.94
CA LEU A 74 -2.58 -0.35 4.82
C LEU A 74 -1.81 0.79 4.13
N THR A 75 -0.49 0.70 4.11
CA THR A 75 0.40 1.70 3.54
C THR A 75 1.57 0.97 2.89
N GLN A 76 1.46 0.64 1.61
CA GLN A 76 2.51 -0.13 0.93
C GLN A 76 3.79 0.68 0.76
N GLN A 77 3.66 1.96 0.38
CA GLN A 77 4.75 2.84 0.01
C GLN A 77 4.61 4.20 0.69
N LEU A 78 5.75 4.81 0.98
CA LEU A 78 5.92 6.20 1.38
C LEU A 78 7.05 6.80 0.55
N GLY A 79 7.98 7.53 1.17
CA GLY A 79 9.18 8.00 0.50
C GLY A 79 9.34 9.51 0.50
N LEU A 80 10.23 10.01 -0.33
CA LEU A 80 10.51 11.42 -0.51
C LEU A 80 9.59 11.97 -1.60
N PHE A 81 8.74 12.93 -1.23
CA PHE A 81 7.87 13.68 -2.11
C PHE A 81 8.46 15.06 -2.36
N TYR A 82 8.36 15.58 -3.59
CA TYR A 82 9.04 16.80 -3.97
C TYR A 82 8.26 17.59 -5.03
N ALA A 83 8.43 18.89 -5.02
CA ALA A 83 7.90 19.75 -6.07
C ALA A 83 8.60 19.44 -7.40
N ALA A 84 7.87 19.47 -8.53
CA ALA A 84 8.43 19.20 -9.85
C ALA A 84 9.60 20.12 -10.20
N SER A 85 9.61 21.35 -9.67
CA SER A 85 10.69 22.33 -9.83
C SER A 85 11.94 22.05 -8.99
N ALA A 86 11.86 21.14 -8.00
CA ALA A 86 12.95 20.85 -7.06
C ALA A 86 13.16 19.34 -6.87
N PRO A 87 13.47 18.57 -7.93
CA PRO A 87 13.73 17.14 -7.81
C PRO A 87 14.93 16.88 -6.89
N PRO A 88 14.90 15.82 -6.08
CA PRO A 88 15.95 15.54 -5.11
C PRO A 88 17.27 15.23 -5.81
N THR A 89 18.33 15.86 -5.33
CA THR A 89 19.70 15.63 -5.76
C THR A 89 20.33 14.48 -4.98
N ARG A 90 21.52 14.01 -5.42
CA ARG A 90 22.33 13.04 -4.66
C ARG A 90 22.66 13.57 -3.25
N ALA A 91 22.97 14.87 -3.14
CA ALA A 91 23.24 15.51 -1.84
C ALA A 91 22.00 15.50 -0.92
N ASP A 92 20.80 15.70 -1.46
CA ASP A 92 19.54 15.59 -0.72
C ASP A 92 19.37 14.18 -0.13
N TRP A 93 19.61 13.13 -0.93
CA TRP A 93 19.53 11.74 -0.46
C TRP A 93 20.59 11.40 0.59
N GLN A 94 21.82 11.91 0.44
CA GLN A 94 22.86 11.75 1.47
C GLN A 94 22.45 12.41 2.79
N GLN A 95 21.85 13.60 2.72
CA GLN A 95 21.34 14.30 3.88
C GLN A 95 20.17 13.56 4.55
N VAL A 96 19.21 13.05 3.75
CA VAL A 96 18.12 12.22 4.25
C VAL A 96 18.67 11.00 4.98
N GLY A 97 19.61 10.28 4.40
CA GLY A 97 20.28 9.13 5.02
C GLY A 97 20.98 9.49 6.34
N ALA A 98 21.71 10.60 6.37
CA ALA A 98 22.38 11.07 7.58
C ALA A 98 21.37 11.41 8.71
N LEU A 99 20.25 12.07 8.38
CA LEU A 99 19.22 12.41 9.35
C LEU A 99 18.49 11.16 9.85
N LEU A 100 18.18 10.20 8.99
CA LEU A 100 17.58 8.93 9.41
C LEU A 100 18.50 8.20 10.41
N ARG A 101 19.81 8.12 10.16
CA ARG A 101 20.78 7.51 11.08
C ARG A 101 20.93 8.28 12.40
N ARG A 102 20.84 9.61 12.35
CA ARG A 102 20.91 10.46 13.53
C ARG A 102 19.73 10.26 14.47
N HIS A 103 18.51 10.16 13.90
CA HIS A 103 17.28 10.12 14.68
C HIS A 103 16.84 8.70 15.04
N PHE A 104 17.23 7.68 14.25
CA PHE A 104 16.77 6.31 14.44
C PHE A 104 17.91 5.30 14.52
N ARG A 105 17.89 4.51 15.57
CA ARG A 105 18.78 3.33 15.70
C ARG A 105 18.18 2.08 15.09
N PHE A 106 16.86 2.12 14.83
CA PHE A 106 16.13 0.98 14.31
C PHE A 106 15.05 1.41 13.32
N ILE A 107 15.07 0.82 12.14
CA ILE A 107 14.04 0.90 11.11
C ILE A 107 13.69 -0.53 10.77
N THR A 108 12.44 -0.95 11.06
CA THR A 108 12.00 -2.32 10.76
C THR A 108 11.87 -2.53 9.26
N ARG A 109 11.23 -1.59 8.61
CA ARG A 109 11.05 -1.44 7.18
C ARG A 109 10.57 -0.01 6.92
N TYR A 110 11.07 0.61 5.87
CA TYR A 110 10.56 1.84 5.30
C TYR A 110 10.60 1.72 3.78
N ALA A 111 9.43 1.63 3.16
CA ALA A 111 9.30 1.45 1.71
C ALA A 111 9.16 2.81 1.03
N PHE A 112 9.99 3.06 0.02
CA PHE A 112 9.90 4.22 -0.85
C PHE A 112 8.88 3.97 -1.96
N ASN A 113 8.32 5.03 -2.54
CA ASN A 113 7.44 4.89 -3.69
C ASN A 113 8.24 4.63 -4.98
N THR A 114 7.55 4.15 -5.99
CA THR A 114 8.15 3.81 -7.30
C THR A 114 8.84 5.01 -7.98
N GLY A 115 8.47 6.24 -7.62
CA GLY A 115 9.10 7.47 -8.13
C GLY A 115 10.41 7.86 -7.43
N ASN A 116 10.88 7.10 -6.43
CA ASN A 116 12.13 7.39 -5.71
C ASN A 116 13.34 6.58 -6.22
N GLY A 117 13.14 5.53 -7.02
CA GLY A 117 14.25 4.69 -7.50
C GLY A 117 15.09 4.10 -6.36
N ASP A 118 16.40 3.91 -6.60
CA ASP A 118 17.37 3.34 -5.65
C ASP A 118 17.98 4.37 -4.69
N ALA A 119 17.21 5.33 -4.27
CA ALA A 119 17.61 6.57 -3.65
C ALA A 119 18.46 6.48 -2.38
N LEU A 120 18.39 5.41 -1.58
CA LEU A 120 19.21 5.17 -0.40
C LEU A 120 19.95 3.82 -0.49
N ALA A 121 20.61 3.58 -1.62
CA ALA A 121 21.50 2.45 -1.79
C ALA A 121 22.82 2.71 -1.04
N GLY A 122 22.86 2.44 0.26
CA GLY A 122 24.07 2.50 1.08
C GLY A 122 24.20 1.25 1.95
N PRO A 123 25.42 0.79 2.26
CA PRO A 123 25.63 -0.45 3.02
C PRO A 123 25.05 -0.43 4.44
N GLU A 124 24.83 0.75 4.99
CA GLU A 124 24.24 0.93 6.32
C GLU A 124 22.71 0.73 6.35
N PHE A 125 22.03 0.95 5.24
CA PHE A 125 20.60 0.65 5.07
C PHE A 125 20.49 -0.63 4.26
N SER A 126 20.15 -1.73 4.86
CA SER A 126 19.94 -2.98 4.12
C SER A 126 18.79 -2.81 3.11
N PRO A 127 19.06 -2.43 1.86
CA PRO A 127 18.04 -2.22 0.86
C PRO A 127 17.48 -3.55 0.39
N GLN A 128 16.16 -3.58 0.16
CA GLN A 128 15.45 -4.69 -0.45
C GLN A 128 14.59 -4.16 -1.57
N LEU A 129 14.59 -4.84 -2.71
CA LEU A 129 13.77 -4.49 -3.86
C LEU A 129 12.45 -5.27 -3.79
N PHE A 130 11.35 -4.56 -3.98
CA PHE A 130 10.00 -5.08 -4.11
C PHE A 130 9.43 -4.64 -5.45
N THR A 131 8.34 -5.27 -5.86
CA THR A 131 7.66 -4.92 -7.10
C THR A 131 6.17 -4.86 -6.86
N THR A 132 5.55 -3.75 -7.24
CA THR A 132 4.11 -3.69 -7.52
C THR A 132 3.86 -3.74 -9.01
N TYR A 133 2.59 -3.68 -9.43
CA TYR A 133 2.21 -3.80 -10.84
C TYR A 133 1.22 -2.69 -11.19
N HIS A 134 1.52 -1.93 -12.23
CA HIS A 134 0.71 -0.82 -12.71
C HIS A 134 0.09 -1.14 -14.06
N LEU A 135 -1.23 -1.04 -14.17
CA LEU A 135 -1.96 -1.13 -15.44
C LEU A 135 -2.39 0.28 -15.86
N ALA A 136 -1.82 0.79 -16.95
CA ALA A 136 -2.25 2.05 -17.53
C ALA A 136 -3.67 1.90 -18.11
N LEU A 137 -4.58 2.80 -17.72
CA LEU A 137 -5.99 2.75 -18.13
C LEU A 137 -6.32 3.70 -19.28
N ARG A 138 -5.32 4.42 -19.81
CA ARG A 138 -5.46 5.33 -20.95
C ARG A 138 -5.98 4.67 -22.24
N PRO A 139 -5.60 3.42 -22.60
CA PRO A 139 -6.14 2.76 -23.78
C PRO A 139 -7.65 2.47 -23.64
N PRO A 140 -8.38 2.34 -24.75
CA PRO A 140 -9.75 1.83 -24.75
C PRO A 140 -9.84 0.42 -24.15
N TYR A 141 -10.99 0.08 -23.59
CA TYR A 141 -11.19 -1.21 -22.91
C TYR A 141 -10.85 -2.43 -23.79
N ALA A 142 -11.19 -2.40 -25.09
CA ALA A 142 -10.88 -3.49 -26.01
C ALA A 142 -9.36 -3.77 -26.10
N GLU A 143 -8.54 -2.72 -26.12
CA GLU A 143 -7.08 -2.81 -26.10
C GLU A 143 -6.56 -3.36 -24.78
N LEU A 144 -7.07 -2.84 -23.66
CA LEU A 144 -6.71 -3.33 -22.32
C LEU A 144 -7.04 -4.81 -22.18
N GLN A 145 -8.24 -5.24 -22.61
CA GLN A 145 -8.65 -6.63 -22.57
C GLN A 145 -7.81 -7.52 -23.52
N ALA A 146 -7.39 -7.01 -24.67
CA ALA A 146 -6.48 -7.72 -25.58
C ALA A 146 -5.12 -8.00 -24.92
N GLY A 147 -4.65 -7.09 -24.07
CA GLY A 147 -3.44 -7.24 -23.24
C GLY A 147 -3.54 -8.30 -22.14
N TYR A 148 -4.73 -8.77 -21.79
CA TYR A 148 -4.89 -9.86 -20.83
C TYR A 148 -4.36 -11.17 -21.39
N THR A 149 -3.85 -12.07 -20.54
CA THR A 149 -3.47 -13.40 -21.00
C THR A 149 -4.67 -14.16 -21.54
N ALA A 150 -4.45 -15.11 -22.49
CA ALA A 150 -5.52 -15.94 -23.05
C ALA A 150 -6.31 -16.68 -21.96
N ASN A 151 -5.61 -17.21 -20.94
CA ASN A 151 -6.25 -17.87 -19.80
C ASN A 151 -7.12 -16.89 -18.99
N ARG A 152 -6.69 -15.61 -18.81
CA ARG A 152 -7.49 -14.62 -18.11
C ARG A 152 -8.78 -14.31 -18.90
N ARG A 153 -8.68 -14.07 -20.18
CA ARG A 153 -9.85 -13.84 -21.04
C ARG A 153 -10.84 -15.00 -21.01
N TRP A 154 -10.33 -16.22 -21.11
CA TRP A 154 -11.17 -17.43 -21.01
C TRP A 154 -11.88 -17.52 -19.65
N ARG A 155 -11.16 -17.34 -18.56
CA ARG A 155 -11.73 -17.36 -17.19
C ARG A 155 -12.77 -16.28 -16.97
N LEU A 156 -12.57 -15.08 -17.49
CA LEU A 156 -13.56 -14.00 -17.43
C LEU A 156 -14.82 -14.36 -18.19
N ASN A 157 -14.71 -14.95 -19.39
CA ASN A 157 -15.87 -15.40 -20.15
C ASN A 157 -16.66 -16.49 -19.41
N GLN A 158 -15.97 -17.43 -18.74
CA GLN A 158 -16.63 -18.43 -17.89
C GLN A 158 -17.32 -17.80 -16.68
N ALA A 159 -16.66 -16.83 -16.04
CA ALA A 159 -17.23 -16.13 -14.89
C ALA A 159 -18.47 -15.30 -15.24
N ARG A 160 -18.46 -14.60 -16.40
CA ARG A 160 -19.61 -13.83 -16.89
C ARG A 160 -20.86 -14.72 -17.13
N ARG A 161 -20.68 -15.95 -17.60
CA ARG A 161 -21.79 -16.92 -17.80
C ARG A 161 -22.47 -17.33 -16.50
N ARG A 162 -21.85 -17.08 -15.34
CA ARG A 162 -22.44 -17.38 -14.02
C ARG A 162 -23.38 -16.31 -13.53
N GLY A 163 -23.52 -15.20 -14.26
CA GLY A 163 -24.49 -14.15 -14.00
C GLY A 163 -24.28 -13.37 -12.71
N LEU A 164 -23.04 -13.23 -12.23
CA LEU A 164 -22.77 -12.39 -11.04
C LEU A 164 -23.08 -10.93 -11.36
N ALA A 165 -23.88 -10.29 -10.50
CA ALA A 165 -24.08 -8.85 -10.52
C ALA A 165 -22.82 -8.17 -9.95
N ILE A 166 -22.27 -7.23 -10.71
CA ILE A 166 -21.10 -6.42 -10.32
C ILE A 166 -21.60 -4.98 -10.18
N GLU A 167 -21.52 -4.43 -8.98
CA GLU A 167 -22.13 -3.14 -8.66
C GLU A 167 -21.32 -2.37 -7.60
N PRO A 168 -21.41 -1.02 -7.53
CA PRO A 168 -20.88 -0.24 -6.43
C PRO A 168 -21.55 -0.62 -5.11
N SER A 169 -20.82 -0.42 -4.01
CA SER A 169 -21.29 -0.68 -2.65
C SER A 169 -20.83 0.41 -1.69
N THR A 170 -21.47 0.49 -0.53
CA THR A 170 -21.05 1.31 0.60
C THR A 170 -20.86 0.47 1.87
N ASP A 171 -21.11 -0.85 1.83
CA ASP A 171 -21.09 -1.74 2.97
C ASP A 171 -19.66 -2.24 3.27
N ILE A 172 -18.87 -1.42 3.96
CA ILE A 172 -17.53 -1.80 4.41
C ILE A 172 -17.58 -2.96 5.41
N GLU A 173 -18.68 -3.10 6.19
CA GLU A 173 -18.80 -4.17 7.17
C GLU A 173 -18.92 -5.53 6.50
N ARG A 174 -19.60 -5.61 5.36
CA ARG A 174 -19.64 -6.86 4.58
C ARG A 174 -18.25 -7.26 4.07
N LEU A 175 -17.45 -6.29 3.59
CA LEU A 175 -16.06 -6.56 3.19
C LEU A 175 -15.26 -7.12 4.36
N ILE A 176 -15.37 -6.52 5.54
CA ILE A 176 -14.66 -6.96 6.75
C ILE A 176 -15.11 -8.37 7.16
N ARG A 177 -16.41 -8.66 7.17
CA ARG A 177 -16.94 -10.00 7.48
C ARG A 177 -16.39 -11.04 6.52
N LEU A 178 -16.46 -10.79 5.20
CA LEU A 178 -15.91 -11.70 4.19
C LEU A 178 -14.43 -11.98 4.42
N PHE A 179 -13.66 -10.97 4.80
CA PHE A 179 -12.23 -11.13 5.08
C PHE A 179 -11.99 -11.98 6.34
N ARG A 180 -12.71 -11.70 7.43
CA ARG A 180 -12.60 -12.45 8.68
C ARG A 180 -12.91 -13.93 8.48
N GLU A 181 -14.00 -14.23 7.80
CA GLU A 181 -14.49 -15.60 7.60
C GLU A 181 -13.62 -16.43 6.63
N ASN A 182 -12.93 -15.77 5.67
CA ASN A 182 -12.33 -16.51 4.55
C ASN A 182 -10.82 -16.31 4.37
N THR A 183 -10.18 -15.45 5.18
CA THR A 183 -8.79 -15.07 4.92
C THR A 183 -7.93 -15.04 6.19
N VAL A 184 -8.47 -14.68 7.35
CA VAL A 184 -7.71 -14.47 8.60
C VAL A 184 -6.96 -15.71 9.04
N GLU A 185 -7.54 -16.89 8.93
CA GLU A 185 -6.90 -18.17 9.29
C GLU A 185 -5.62 -18.44 8.49
N LYS A 186 -5.48 -17.83 7.32
CA LYS A 186 -4.32 -17.97 6.43
C LYS A 186 -3.20 -16.97 6.73
N ILE A 187 -3.45 -16.00 7.64
CA ILE A 187 -2.48 -14.98 8.00
C ILE A 187 -1.79 -15.39 9.30
N TYR A 188 -0.50 -15.68 9.22
CA TYR A 188 0.30 -16.00 10.39
C TYR A 188 0.23 -14.85 11.42
N GLY A 189 -0.19 -15.20 12.66
CA GLY A 189 -0.40 -14.21 13.74
C GLY A 189 -1.76 -13.53 13.75
N GLY A 190 -2.65 -13.87 12.80
CA GLY A 190 -4.00 -13.29 12.71
C GLY A 190 -4.00 -11.81 12.33
N VAL A 191 -5.17 -11.21 12.34
CA VAL A 191 -5.39 -9.77 12.14
C VAL A 191 -6.11 -9.24 13.37
N GLY A 192 -5.46 -8.33 14.10
CA GLY A 192 -6.05 -7.72 15.30
C GLY A 192 -7.23 -6.80 14.96
N GLU A 193 -8.15 -6.62 15.92
CA GLU A 193 -9.30 -5.72 15.78
C GLU A 193 -8.91 -4.30 15.39
N GLU A 194 -7.74 -3.83 15.85
CA GLU A 194 -7.20 -2.50 15.49
C GLU A 194 -7.05 -2.29 13.98
N ALA A 195 -6.72 -3.35 13.23
CA ALA A 195 -6.59 -3.27 11.77
C ALA A 195 -7.96 -3.06 11.10
N TYR A 196 -9.03 -3.66 11.63
CA TYR A 196 -10.38 -3.45 11.12
C TYR A 196 -10.92 -2.07 11.50
N HIS A 197 -10.65 -1.60 12.70
CA HIS A 197 -10.98 -0.22 13.09
C HIS A 197 -10.27 0.79 12.19
N LEU A 198 -8.99 0.56 11.90
CA LEU A 198 -8.23 1.41 10.98
C LEU A 198 -8.81 1.38 9.57
N LEU A 199 -9.17 0.19 9.05
CA LEU A 199 -9.77 0.06 7.71
C LEU A 199 -11.10 0.82 7.61
N ARG A 200 -11.99 0.73 8.64
CA ARG A 200 -13.23 1.51 8.71
C ARG A 200 -12.97 3.01 8.70
N ALA A 201 -12.06 3.45 9.54
CA ALA A 201 -11.72 4.87 9.65
C ALA A 201 -11.14 5.43 8.34
N LEU A 202 -10.23 4.70 7.70
CA LEU A 202 -9.66 5.07 6.40
C LEU A 202 -10.72 5.10 5.29
N TYR A 203 -11.60 4.10 5.24
CA TYR A 203 -12.71 4.06 4.29
C TYR A 203 -13.64 5.25 4.48
N ALA A 204 -14.08 5.52 5.71
CA ALA A 204 -14.96 6.64 6.01
C ALA A 204 -14.34 7.98 5.62
N ALA A 205 -13.07 8.20 6.01
CA ALA A 205 -12.36 9.45 5.71
C ALA A 205 -12.10 9.64 4.21
N ALA A 206 -11.76 8.57 3.49
CA ALA A 206 -11.57 8.59 2.04
C ALA A 206 -12.89 8.80 1.29
N SER A 207 -13.98 8.13 1.74
CA SER A 207 -15.33 8.28 1.15
C SER A 207 -15.87 9.70 1.27
N GLN A 208 -15.72 10.34 2.45
CA GLN A 208 -16.09 11.74 2.66
C GLN A 208 -15.36 12.71 1.72
N ARG A 209 -14.20 12.33 1.22
CA ARG A 209 -13.38 13.10 0.28
C ARG A 209 -13.58 12.70 -1.18
N GLY A 210 -14.46 11.74 -1.47
CA GLY A 210 -14.64 11.19 -2.82
C GLY A 210 -13.44 10.39 -3.34
N LEU A 211 -12.59 9.89 -2.43
CA LEU A 211 -11.35 9.19 -2.76
C LEU A 211 -11.44 7.67 -2.61
N ALA A 212 -12.59 7.13 -2.19
CA ALA A 212 -12.81 5.69 -2.05
C ALA A 212 -13.90 5.19 -2.98
N ALA A 213 -13.70 3.99 -3.54
CA ALA A 213 -14.71 3.24 -4.27
C ALA A 213 -14.74 1.80 -3.75
N LEU A 214 -15.91 1.34 -3.36
CA LEU A 214 -16.16 -0.03 -2.93
C LEU A 214 -17.04 -0.71 -3.97
N TRP A 215 -16.64 -1.89 -4.43
CA TRP A 215 -17.36 -2.69 -5.41
C TRP A 215 -17.65 -4.07 -4.86
N GLN A 216 -18.81 -4.62 -5.23
CA GLN A 216 -19.27 -5.95 -4.80
C GLN A 216 -19.67 -6.83 -5.97
N ALA A 217 -19.55 -8.14 -5.73
CA ALA A 217 -20.06 -9.18 -6.62
C ALA A 217 -21.04 -10.07 -5.88
N ARG A 218 -22.23 -10.26 -6.47
CA ARG A 218 -23.33 -11.04 -5.90
C ARG A 218 -23.82 -12.05 -6.93
N PRO A 219 -23.95 -13.34 -6.56
CA PRO A 219 -24.58 -14.34 -7.43
C PRO A 219 -26.10 -14.09 -7.54
N PRO A 220 -26.77 -14.60 -8.59
CA PRO A 220 -28.23 -14.53 -8.71
C PRO A 220 -28.93 -15.09 -7.48
N GLY A 221 -29.82 -14.31 -6.88
CA GLY A 221 -30.61 -14.71 -5.69
C GLY A 221 -29.80 -14.95 -4.41
N GLY A 222 -28.48 -14.69 -4.41
CA GLY A 222 -27.60 -14.93 -3.26
C GLY A 222 -27.09 -13.64 -2.59
N GLU A 223 -26.30 -13.82 -1.54
CA GLU A 223 -25.63 -12.73 -0.85
C GLU A 223 -24.33 -12.28 -1.56
N VAL A 224 -23.84 -11.10 -1.17
CA VAL A 224 -22.54 -10.60 -1.63
C VAL A 224 -21.42 -11.56 -1.20
N GLY A 225 -20.76 -12.15 -2.19
CA GLY A 225 -19.70 -13.14 -1.98
C GLY A 225 -18.28 -12.62 -2.19
N ALA A 226 -18.10 -11.47 -2.83
CA ALA A 226 -16.80 -10.84 -3.03
C ALA A 226 -16.90 -9.33 -3.06
N MET A 227 -15.87 -8.66 -2.55
CA MET A 227 -15.77 -7.20 -2.56
C MET A 227 -14.32 -6.75 -2.73
N ILE A 228 -14.16 -5.56 -3.33
CA ILE A 228 -12.88 -4.86 -3.47
C ILE A 228 -13.01 -3.40 -3.05
N LEU A 229 -11.99 -2.90 -2.38
CA LEU A 229 -11.85 -1.49 -1.99
C LEU A 229 -10.71 -0.86 -2.78
N LEU A 230 -11.03 0.25 -3.43
CA LEU A 230 -10.09 1.06 -4.19
C LEU A 230 -9.99 2.45 -3.57
N PHE A 231 -8.77 3.01 -3.57
CA PHE A 231 -8.56 4.42 -3.30
C PHE A 231 -8.07 5.12 -4.55
N ARG A 232 -8.60 6.32 -4.81
CA ARG A 232 -8.23 7.15 -5.95
C ARG A 232 -7.56 8.43 -5.46
N PHE A 233 -6.36 8.71 -5.97
CA PHE A 233 -5.70 9.99 -5.74
C PHE A 233 -4.88 10.39 -6.96
N LYS A 234 -5.08 11.60 -7.46
CA LYS A 234 -4.47 12.07 -8.70
C LYS A 234 -4.77 11.11 -9.88
N LYS A 235 -3.72 10.58 -10.49
CA LYS A 235 -3.81 9.63 -11.61
C LYS A 235 -3.74 8.16 -11.15
N GLN A 236 -3.75 7.91 -9.85
CA GLN A 236 -3.58 6.57 -9.30
C GLN A 236 -4.89 6.04 -8.73
N LEU A 237 -5.23 4.82 -9.11
CA LEU A 237 -6.28 4.00 -8.53
C LEU A 237 -5.60 2.82 -7.83
N ILE A 238 -5.71 2.76 -6.50
CA ILE A 238 -5.04 1.76 -5.69
C ILE A 238 -6.02 0.66 -5.32
N TYR A 239 -5.72 -0.58 -5.68
CA TYR A 239 -6.44 -1.77 -5.22
C TYR A 239 -5.98 -2.14 -3.80
N LEU A 240 -6.58 -1.46 -2.81
CA LEU A 240 -6.10 -1.47 -1.43
C LEU A 240 -6.44 -2.77 -0.68
N PHE A 241 -7.67 -3.28 -0.86
CA PHE A 241 -8.16 -4.37 -0.03
C PHE A 241 -9.23 -5.18 -0.74
N SER A 242 -9.30 -6.49 -0.48
CA SER A 242 -10.35 -7.35 -1.03
C SER A 242 -10.62 -8.57 -0.17
N ALA A 243 -11.82 -9.09 -0.31
CA ALA A 243 -12.21 -10.36 0.28
C ALA A 243 -13.21 -11.09 -0.61
N ALA A 244 -13.16 -12.42 -0.56
CA ALA A 244 -14.14 -13.27 -1.22
C ALA A 244 -14.30 -14.59 -0.46
N ASP A 245 -15.52 -15.10 -0.42
CA ASP A 245 -15.81 -16.45 0.07
C ASP A 245 -15.37 -17.52 -0.95
N ALA A 246 -15.45 -18.78 -0.58
CA ALA A 246 -15.01 -19.91 -1.40
C ALA A 246 -15.82 -20.03 -2.70
N ALA A 247 -17.13 -19.80 -2.66
CA ALA A 247 -18.02 -19.89 -3.81
C ALA A 247 -17.71 -18.76 -4.82
N ALA A 248 -17.57 -17.52 -4.35
CA ALA A 248 -17.23 -16.38 -5.16
C ALA A 248 -15.81 -16.50 -5.77
N LYS A 249 -14.83 -17.04 -5.02
CA LYS A 249 -13.48 -17.38 -5.56
C LYS A 249 -13.59 -18.36 -6.73
N LYS A 250 -14.32 -19.48 -6.53
CA LYS A 250 -14.57 -20.47 -7.57
C LYS A 250 -15.34 -19.89 -8.76
N ALA A 251 -16.23 -18.93 -8.50
CA ALA A 251 -16.98 -18.22 -9.53
C ALA A 251 -16.13 -17.20 -10.33
N GLY A 252 -14.94 -16.83 -9.85
CA GLY A 252 -14.09 -15.84 -10.50
C GLY A 252 -14.49 -14.40 -10.21
N ALA A 253 -15.21 -14.15 -9.09
CA ALA A 253 -15.78 -12.87 -8.74
C ALA A 253 -14.75 -11.73 -8.65
N ILE A 254 -13.59 -11.95 -8.00
CA ILE A 254 -12.51 -10.94 -7.95
C ILE A 254 -12.02 -10.57 -9.36
N SER A 255 -11.95 -11.53 -10.28
CA SER A 255 -11.55 -11.26 -11.66
C SER A 255 -12.55 -10.36 -12.37
N LEU A 256 -13.85 -10.61 -12.16
CA LEU A 256 -14.92 -9.78 -12.74
C LEU A 256 -14.93 -8.38 -12.12
N LEU A 257 -14.73 -8.25 -10.81
CA LEU A 257 -14.64 -6.96 -10.12
C LEU A 257 -13.48 -6.13 -10.67
N LEU A 258 -12.29 -6.71 -10.80
CA LEU A 258 -11.13 -6.01 -11.37
C LEU A 258 -11.36 -5.64 -12.84
N ASP A 259 -11.95 -6.54 -13.63
CA ASP A 259 -12.27 -6.29 -15.03
C ASP A 259 -13.33 -5.16 -15.18
N ALA A 260 -14.33 -5.13 -14.32
CA ALA A 260 -15.33 -4.05 -14.27
C ALA A 260 -14.69 -2.71 -13.91
N VAL A 261 -13.75 -2.68 -12.97
CA VAL A 261 -12.97 -1.48 -12.64
C VAL A 261 -12.15 -1.01 -13.84
N VAL A 262 -11.45 -1.92 -14.51
CA VAL A 262 -10.68 -1.60 -15.73
C VAL A 262 -11.60 -1.03 -16.81
N GLN A 263 -12.76 -1.65 -17.03
CA GLN A 263 -13.75 -1.18 -18.01
C GLN A 263 -14.30 0.21 -17.66
N ALA A 264 -14.64 0.45 -16.40
CA ALA A 264 -15.20 1.73 -15.93
C ALA A 264 -14.22 2.90 -16.05
N HIS A 265 -12.92 2.64 -16.07
CA HIS A 265 -11.88 3.67 -16.10
C HIS A 265 -11.04 3.64 -17.39
N ALA A 266 -11.37 2.76 -18.35
CA ALA A 266 -10.70 2.72 -19.65
C ALA A 266 -10.85 4.07 -20.40
N GLY A 267 -9.78 4.49 -21.10
CA GLY A 267 -9.71 5.77 -21.78
C GLY A 267 -9.34 6.96 -20.87
N GLN A 268 -9.19 6.75 -19.55
CA GLN A 268 -8.81 7.80 -18.60
C GLN A 268 -7.29 7.84 -18.38
N ASP A 269 -6.75 9.03 -18.13
CA ASP A 269 -5.32 9.20 -17.77
C ASP A 269 -5.08 8.77 -16.32
N LEU A 270 -5.30 7.49 -16.06
CA LEU A 270 -5.13 6.82 -14.77
C LEU A 270 -4.27 5.57 -14.91
N TRP A 271 -3.73 5.08 -13.80
CA TRP A 271 -3.21 3.71 -13.68
C TRP A 271 -3.77 3.01 -12.45
N LEU A 272 -4.04 1.73 -12.59
CA LEU A 272 -4.41 0.84 -11.50
C LEU A 272 -3.15 0.23 -10.90
N ASP A 273 -2.89 0.50 -9.63
CA ASP A 273 -1.86 -0.16 -8.83
C ASP A 273 -2.47 -1.35 -8.09
N PHE A 274 -1.96 -2.53 -8.39
CA PHE A 274 -2.44 -3.78 -7.76
C PHE A 274 -1.93 -3.99 -6.35
N GLU A 275 -1.02 -3.17 -5.84
CA GLU A 275 -0.39 -3.33 -4.51
C GLU A 275 0.07 -4.78 -4.24
N ALA A 276 0.70 -5.39 -5.23
CA ALA A 276 1.02 -6.80 -5.20
C ALA A 276 1.86 -7.18 -3.96
N PRO A 277 1.39 -8.12 -3.13
CA PRO A 277 2.22 -8.69 -2.08
C PRO A 277 3.28 -9.61 -2.71
N PRO A 278 4.38 -9.92 -2.00
CA PRO A 278 5.41 -10.84 -2.50
C PRO A 278 4.95 -12.31 -2.40
N ALA A 279 3.80 -12.64 -2.99
CA ALA A 279 3.20 -13.96 -3.03
C ALA A 279 3.01 -14.38 -4.50
N GLU A 280 3.76 -15.36 -4.96
CA GLU A 280 3.85 -15.74 -6.37
C GLU A 280 2.49 -15.97 -7.03
N GLY A 281 1.58 -16.72 -6.39
CA GLY A 281 0.24 -16.98 -6.95
C GLY A 281 -0.60 -15.69 -7.10
N VAL A 282 -0.43 -14.70 -6.22
CA VAL A 282 -1.11 -13.40 -6.31
C VAL A 282 -0.47 -12.56 -7.41
N VAL A 283 0.85 -12.56 -7.48
CA VAL A 283 1.61 -11.88 -8.54
C VAL A 283 1.20 -12.38 -9.92
N GLN A 284 1.15 -13.71 -10.12
CA GLN A 284 0.71 -14.30 -11.39
C GLN A 284 -0.74 -13.94 -11.73
N PHE A 285 -1.61 -13.89 -10.71
CA PHE A 285 -3.00 -13.46 -10.89
C PHE A 285 -3.05 -12.01 -11.42
N TYR A 286 -2.31 -11.07 -10.82
CA TYR A 286 -2.29 -9.68 -11.29
C TYR A 286 -1.62 -9.53 -12.64
N ARG A 287 -0.48 -10.17 -12.87
CA ARG A 287 0.21 -10.16 -14.17
C ARG A 287 -0.67 -10.63 -15.32
N SER A 288 -1.67 -11.46 -15.06
CA SER A 288 -2.58 -11.94 -16.10
C SER A 288 -3.51 -10.86 -16.68
N PHE A 289 -3.58 -9.67 -16.04
CA PHE A 289 -4.29 -8.50 -16.57
C PHE A 289 -3.39 -7.59 -17.43
N GLY A 290 -2.14 -7.97 -17.70
CA GLY A 290 -1.23 -7.22 -18.56
C GLY A 290 -0.60 -5.97 -17.97
N PRO A 291 -0.45 -5.82 -16.62
CA PRO A 291 0.23 -4.66 -16.05
C PRO A 291 1.74 -4.74 -16.31
N VAL A 292 2.40 -3.59 -16.15
CA VAL A 292 3.86 -3.51 -16.10
C VAL A 292 4.39 -3.58 -14.67
N ALA A 293 5.56 -4.17 -14.50
CA ALA A 293 6.25 -4.21 -13.21
C ALA A 293 6.73 -2.80 -12.83
N ALA A 294 6.47 -2.40 -11.58
CA ALA A 294 6.88 -1.14 -10.99
C ALA A 294 7.71 -1.40 -9.73
N PRO A 295 9.05 -1.45 -9.83
CA PRO A 295 9.91 -1.73 -8.70
C PRO A 295 9.95 -0.55 -7.73
N PHE A 296 10.09 -0.87 -6.44
CA PHE A 296 10.32 0.09 -5.38
C PHE A 296 11.27 -0.47 -4.32
N ALA A 297 12.07 0.38 -3.71
CA ALA A 297 13.01 -0.01 -2.68
C ALA A 297 12.40 0.12 -1.28
N ALA A 298 12.76 -0.78 -0.38
CA ALA A 298 12.56 -0.59 1.04
C ALA A 298 13.89 -0.72 1.77
N ILE A 299 14.05 0.03 2.85
CA ILE A 299 15.24 -0.01 3.69
C ILE A 299 14.90 -0.54 5.08
N SER A 300 15.89 -1.13 5.70
CA SER A 300 15.91 -1.43 7.13
C SER A 300 17.23 -0.96 7.75
N LEU A 301 17.24 -0.71 9.06
CA LEU A 301 18.39 -0.30 9.83
C LEU A 301 18.35 -0.98 11.19
N ASN A 302 19.45 -1.60 11.62
CA ASN A 302 19.52 -2.19 12.93
C ASN A 302 20.85 -1.84 13.62
N ARG A 303 20.85 -0.73 14.35
CA ARG A 303 21.97 -0.24 15.19
C ARG A 303 21.63 -0.33 16.68
N LEU A 304 20.74 -1.26 17.04
CA LEU A 304 20.42 -1.54 18.45
C LEU A 304 21.65 -2.12 19.16
N PRO A 305 21.85 -1.86 20.47
CA PRO A 305 22.87 -2.52 21.26
C PRO A 305 22.75 -4.05 21.20
N TRP A 306 23.90 -4.74 21.26
CA TRP A 306 23.96 -6.19 21.11
C TRP A 306 22.96 -6.96 22.02
N PRO A 307 22.80 -6.64 23.31
CA PRO A 307 21.85 -7.37 24.16
C PRO A 307 20.42 -7.24 23.67
N VAL A 308 20.00 -6.06 23.23
CA VAL A 308 18.65 -5.80 22.71
C VAL A 308 18.42 -6.55 21.40
N ARG A 309 19.44 -6.67 20.54
CA ARG A 309 19.36 -7.47 19.31
C ARG A 309 19.15 -8.94 19.61
N GLN A 310 19.86 -9.50 20.60
CA GLN A 310 19.72 -10.90 21.00
C GLN A 310 18.33 -11.20 21.59
N LEU A 311 17.85 -10.35 22.49
CA LEU A 311 16.50 -10.49 23.07
C LEU A 311 15.43 -10.44 21.98
N LYS A 312 15.57 -9.55 21.01
CA LYS A 312 14.62 -9.48 19.89
C LYS A 312 14.71 -10.73 19.02
N ALA A 313 15.90 -11.22 18.70
CA ALA A 313 16.08 -12.43 17.90
C ALA A 313 15.47 -13.67 18.61
N ALA A 314 15.75 -13.83 19.91
CA ALA A 314 15.18 -14.90 20.74
C ALA A 314 13.65 -14.85 20.77
N ARG A 315 13.07 -13.67 20.98
CA ARG A 315 11.60 -13.49 20.94
C ARG A 315 11.02 -13.84 19.57
N THR A 316 11.66 -13.43 18.49
CA THR A 316 11.20 -13.73 17.12
C THR A 316 11.27 -15.23 16.86
N ALA A 317 12.36 -15.89 17.29
CA ALA A 317 12.51 -17.34 17.18
C ALA A 317 11.45 -18.09 18.02
N LEU A 318 11.17 -17.61 19.23
CA LEU A 318 10.14 -18.19 20.11
C LEU A 318 8.74 -18.07 19.49
N VAL A 319 8.38 -16.89 18.96
CA VAL A 319 7.08 -16.67 18.30
C VAL A 319 6.94 -17.55 17.06
N ARG A 320 8.03 -17.77 16.28
CA ARG A 320 8.02 -18.70 15.14
C ARG A 320 7.86 -20.17 15.56
N ARG A 321 8.40 -20.56 16.72
CA ARG A 321 8.28 -21.94 17.25
C ARG A 321 6.94 -22.23 17.86
N LEU A 322 6.30 -21.24 18.48
CA LEU A 322 4.99 -21.37 19.15
C LEU A 322 3.81 -21.10 18.23
N GLY A 323 4.05 -20.59 17.03
CA GLY A 323 3.01 -20.43 16.03
C GLY A 323 2.59 -21.77 15.43
N PRO A 324 1.34 -21.93 14.98
CA PRO A 324 0.89 -23.16 14.35
C PRO A 324 1.80 -23.52 13.18
N ALA A 325 2.17 -24.81 13.09
CA ALA A 325 2.97 -25.36 12.00
C ALA A 325 2.16 -25.25 10.67
N THR A 326 2.27 -24.13 10.01
CA THR A 326 1.84 -24.00 8.63
C THR A 326 3.08 -24.19 7.75
N GLY A 327 2.93 -25.04 6.74
CA GLY A 327 3.97 -25.36 5.75
C GLY A 327 4.67 -24.14 5.17
N PRO A 328 5.73 -24.33 4.34
CA PRO A 328 6.64 -23.27 3.94
C PRO A 328 5.84 -22.08 3.42
N GLY A 329 5.87 -20.99 4.19
CA GLY A 329 5.34 -19.72 3.74
C GLY A 329 6.11 -19.32 2.48
N PRO A 330 5.46 -18.71 1.49
CA PRO A 330 6.15 -18.25 0.31
C PRO A 330 7.29 -17.34 0.72
N ALA A 331 8.47 -17.67 0.23
CA ALA A 331 9.72 -16.92 0.43
C ALA A 331 9.61 -15.50 -0.15
#